data_b33f5c5e4d8875289f03a64064109146
#
_entry.id   b33f5c5e4d8875289f03a64064109146
#
_cell.length_a   1.000
_cell.length_b   1.000
_cell.length_c   1.000
_cell.angle_alpha   90.00
_cell.angle_beta   90.00
_cell.angle_gamma   90.00
#
_symmetry.space_group_name_H-M   'P 1'
#
loop_
_entity.id
_entity.type
_entity.pdbx_description
1 polymer ?
#
loop_
_entity_poly.entity_id
_entity_poly.type
_entity_poly.pdbx_seq_one_letter_code
_entity_poly.pdbx_strand_id
1 'polypeptide(L)'
;MITWMQKHKKYLVVTIWISTIAFVGAGFVGWGAYDMNTNRANSIAKVGHRTISIQEFQNKYSEFYSYYNQISDGKMTEEKASELGLENAAIEALVQENLLLNFADDLGLGVTDEDVVAYIVANPAFQVDGKFDKNLYNETLKRSRI
;
A
#
# COMPACT_ATOMS: atom_id res chain seq x y z
N MET A 1 51.33 -7.10 27.28
CA MET A 1 50.39 -6.61 26.28
C MET A 1 49.70 -5.30 26.65
N ILE A 2 49.41 -5.05 27.92
CA ILE A 2 48.69 -3.84 28.39
C ILE A 2 49.50 -2.56 28.20
N THR A 3 50.82 -2.60 28.37
CA THR A 3 51.72 -1.45 28.21
C THR A 3 51.86 -0.96 26.78
N TRP A 4 51.73 -1.84 25.78
CA TRP A 4 51.72 -1.47 24.35
C TRP A 4 50.44 -0.70 23.97
N MET A 5 49.30 -1.12 24.49
CA MET A 5 48.03 -0.44 24.31
C MET A 5 48.02 0.97 24.92
N GLN A 6 48.63 1.14 26.08
CA GLN A 6 48.74 2.44 26.75
C GLN A 6 49.63 3.42 25.98
N LYS A 7 50.66 2.94 25.30
CA LYS A 7 51.57 3.77 24.52
C LYS A 7 50.95 4.29 23.20
N HIS A 8 49.94 3.59 22.69
CA HIS A 8 49.32 3.91 21.42
C HIS A 8 47.84 4.39 21.53
N LYS A 9 47.44 4.91 22.70
CA LYS A 9 46.08 5.39 22.98
C LYS A 9 45.49 6.33 21.90
N LYS A 10 46.35 7.23 21.35
CA LYS A 10 45.91 8.20 20.33
C LYS A 10 45.45 7.50 19.05
N TYR A 11 46.09 6.46 18.62
CA TYR A 11 45.71 5.69 17.42
C TYR A 11 44.49 4.83 17.67
N LEU A 12 44.34 4.24 18.86
CA LEU A 12 43.16 3.46 19.23
C LEU A 12 41.87 4.33 19.24
N VAL A 13 41.98 5.55 19.77
CA VAL A 13 40.85 6.48 19.77
C VAL A 13 40.42 6.82 18.35
N VAL A 14 41.35 7.11 17.45
CA VAL A 14 41.04 7.40 16.04
C VAL A 14 40.42 6.20 15.34
N THR A 15 40.92 5.00 15.59
CA THR A 15 40.35 3.76 14.99
C THR A 15 38.93 3.50 15.47
N ILE A 16 38.65 3.74 16.76
CA ILE A 16 37.31 3.61 17.32
C ILE A 16 36.34 4.62 16.67
N TRP A 17 36.77 5.88 16.49
CA TRP A 17 35.97 6.90 15.84
C TRP A 17 35.64 6.54 14.38
N ILE A 18 36.63 6.09 13.62
CA ILE A 18 36.45 5.64 12.23
C ILE A 18 35.48 4.45 12.17
N SER A 19 35.65 3.47 13.06
CA SER A 19 34.77 2.30 13.13
C SER A 19 33.34 2.69 13.50
N THR A 20 33.17 3.60 14.45
CA THR A 20 31.83 4.09 14.86
C THR A 20 31.13 4.83 13.73
N ILE A 21 31.84 5.73 13.02
CA ILE A 21 31.29 6.46 11.88
C ILE A 21 30.93 5.50 10.74
N ALA A 22 31.77 4.51 10.45
CA ALA A 22 31.51 3.49 9.44
C ALA A 22 30.27 2.65 9.81
N PHE A 23 30.13 2.28 11.07
CA PHE A 23 29.01 1.46 11.56
C PHE A 23 27.69 2.25 11.54
N VAL A 24 27.70 3.50 12.00
CA VAL A 24 26.56 4.41 11.95
C VAL A 24 26.18 4.70 10.49
N GLY A 25 27.16 5.00 9.62
CA GLY A 25 26.93 5.21 8.20
C GLY A 25 26.31 4.00 7.49
N ALA A 26 26.82 2.80 7.77
CA ALA A 26 26.25 1.56 7.23
C ALA A 26 24.82 1.32 7.73
N GLY A 27 24.51 1.69 8.97
CA GLY A 27 23.15 1.61 9.51
C GLY A 27 22.15 2.51 8.78
N PHE A 28 22.55 3.76 8.50
CA PHE A 28 21.69 4.69 7.73
C PHE A 28 21.50 4.26 6.27
N VAL A 29 22.52 3.75 5.61
CA VAL A 29 22.42 3.22 4.24
C VAL A 29 21.59 1.95 4.22
N GLY A 30 21.72 1.06 5.20
CA GLY A 30 20.93 -0.16 5.32
C GLY A 30 19.45 0.13 5.57
N TRP A 31 19.12 1.12 6.38
CA TRP A 31 17.72 1.49 6.67
C TRP A 31 17.03 2.15 5.48
N GLY A 32 17.71 3.05 4.76
CA GLY A 32 17.17 3.66 3.54
C GLY A 32 17.00 2.68 2.37
N ALA A 33 17.84 1.64 2.28
CA ALA A 33 17.69 0.58 1.28
C ALA A 33 16.53 -0.38 1.60
N TYR A 34 16.12 -0.48 2.87
CA TYR A 34 15.00 -1.31 3.29
C TYR A 34 13.66 -0.77 2.78
N ASP A 35 13.46 0.55 2.79
CA ASP A 35 12.23 1.18 2.28
C ASP A 35 12.08 1.05 0.75
N MET A 36 13.19 1.10 0.01
CA MET A 36 13.16 0.90 -1.44
C MET A 36 12.90 -0.56 -1.84
N ASN A 37 13.27 -1.53 -1.00
CA ASN A 37 13.10 -2.95 -1.30
C ASN A 37 11.75 -3.49 -0.78
N THR A 38 11.15 -2.85 0.23
CA THR A 38 9.84 -3.23 0.79
C THR A 38 8.73 -3.01 -0.22
N ASN A 39 8.82 -1.93 -1.02
CA ASN A 39 7.85 -1.68 -2.10
C ASN A 39 7.93 -2.73 -3.23
N ARG A 40 9.10 -3.31 -3.49
CA ARG A 40 9.24 -4.40 -4.47
C ARG A 40 8.82 -5.75 -3.91
N ALA A 41 9.07 -6.01 -2.63
CA ALA A 41 8.68 -7.26 -1.98
C ALA A 41 7.17 -7.37 -1.74
N ASN A 42 6.44 -6.25 -1.74
CA ASN A 42 5.00 -6.18 -1.48
C ASN A 42 4.17 -5.90 -2.75
N SER A 43 4.78 -6.02 -3.93
CA SER A 43 4.13 -5.77 -5.22
C SER A 43 4.01 -7.05 -6.05
N ILE A 44 2.85 -7.28 -6.65
CA ILE A 44 2.57 -8.41 -7.53
C ILE A 44 2.94 -8.06 -8.98
N ALA A 45 2.61 -6.86 -9.42
CA ALA A 45 2.84 -6.42 -10.78
C ALA A 45 3.10 -4.91 -10.85
N LYS A 46 3.71 -4.49 -11.95
CA LYS A 46 3.88 -3.08 -12.30
C LYS A 46 3.23 -2.80 -13.64
N VAL A 47 2.35 -1.80 -13.67
CA VAL A 47 1.60 -1.38 -14.86
C VAL A 47 1.93 0.09 -15.13
N GLY A 48 2.77 0.34 -16.12
CA GLY A 48 3.29 1.69 -16.39
C GLY A 48 4.11 2.22 -15.23
N HIS A 49 3.70 3.36 -14.66
CA HIS A 49 4.32 3.96 -13.48
C HIS A 49 3.67 3.54 -12.16
N ARG A 50 2.51 2.88 -12.20
CA ARG A 50 1.77 2.37 -11.04
C ARG A 50 2.18 0.95 -10.68
N THR A 51 2.10 0.60 -9.41
CA THR A 51 2.45 -0.72 -8.89
C THR A 51 1.23 -1.32 -8.19
N ILE A 52 0.89 -2.56 -8.53
CA ILE A 52 -0.19 -3.32 -7.89
C ILE A 52 0.40 -4.03 -6.68
N SER A 53 -0.08 -3.69 -5.50
CA SER A 53 0.33 -4.30 -4.24
C SER A 53 -0.39 -5.63 -3.98
N ILE A 54 0.19 -6.45 -3.09
CA ILE A 54 -0.45 -7.68 -2.59
C ILE A 54 -1.79 -7.35 -1.92
N GLN A 55 -1.86 -6.22 -1.20
CA GLN A 55 -3.08 -5.81 -0.49
C GLN A 55 -4.22 -5.45 -1.46
N GLU A 56 -3.93 -4.72 -2.53
CA GLU A 56 -4.91 -4.40 -3.57
C GLU A 56 -5.44 -5.66 -4.24
N PHE A 57 -4.56 -6.61 -4.52
CA PHE A 57 -4.96 -7.91 -5.06
C PHE A 57 -5.86 -8.68 -4.10
N GLN A 58 -5.48 -8.78 -2.82
CA GLN A 58 -6.30 -9.48 -1.82
C GLN A 58 -7.67 -8.85 -1.68
N ASN A 59 -7.76 -7.52 -1.69
CA ASN A 59 -9.02 -6.80 -1.64
C ASN A 59 -9.89 -7.10 -2.86
N LYS A 60 -9.31 -7.04 -4.08
CA LYS A 60 -10.02 -7.31 -5.32
C LYS A 60 -10.47 -8.78 -5.43
N TYR A 61 -9.62 -9.71 -5.02
CA TYR A 61 -9.96 -11.13 -4.96
C TYR A 61 -11.11 -11.38 -3.97
N SER A 62 -11.05 -10.79 -2.78
CA SER A 62 -12.10 -10.90 -1.76
C SER A 62 -13.43 -10.30 -2.24
N GLU A 63 -13.40 -9.20 -2.99
CA GLU A 63 -14.58 -8.60 -3.64
C GLU A 63 -15.21 -9.60 -4.61
N PHE A 64 -14.42 -10.16 -5.53
CA PHE A 64 -14.90 -11.14 -6.50
C PHE A 64 -15.40 -12.41 -5.83
N TYR A 65 -14.66 -12.93 -4.87
CA TYR A 65 -15.08 -14.11 -4.10
C TYR A 65 -16.41 -13.88 -3.40
N SER A 66 -16.59 -12.73 -2.74
CA SER A 66 -17.82 -12.36 -2.05
C SER A 66 -18.99 -12.23 -3.02
N TYR A 67 -18.78 -11.59 -4.18
CA TYR A 67 -19.78 -11.47 -5.22
C TYR A 67 -20.23 -12.83 -5.75
N TYR A 68 -19.28 -13.70 -6.12
CA TYR A 68 -19.59 -15.04 -6.63
C TYR A 68 -20.19 -15.93 -5.56
N ASN A 69 -19.78 -15.79 -4.30
CA ASN A 69 -20.37 -16.52 -3.19
C ASN A 69 -21.85 -16.12 -2.98
N GLN A 70 -22.17 -14.85 -3.12
CA GLN A 70 -23.56 -14.36 -3.03
C GLN A 70 -24.45 -14.92 -4.14
N ILE A 71 -23.98 -14.94 -5.39
CA ILE A 71 -24.77 -15.47 -6.52
C ILE A 71 -24.82 -17.01 -6.54
N SER A 72 -23.93 -17.68 -5.79
CA SER A 72 -23.89 -19.14 -5.64
C SER A 72 -24.61 -19.62 -4.38
N ASP A 73 -25.47 -18.81 -3.77
CA ASP A 73 -26.19 -19.11 -2.53
C ASP A 73 -25.25 -19.58 -1.37
N GLY A 74 -24.06 -18.95 -1.26
CA GLY A 74 -23.09 -19.28 -0.22
C GLY A 74 -22.32 -20.59 -0.45
N LYS A 75 -22.35 -21.15 -1.66
CA LYS A 75 -21.72 -22.44 -2.00
C LYS A 75 -20.37 -22.29 -2.73
N MET A 76 -19.74 -21.11 -2.63
CA MET A 76 -18.40 -20.90 -3.18
C MET A 76 -17.36 -21.62 -2.31
N THR A 77 -16.44 -22.33 -2.95
CA THR A 77 -15.28 -22.94 -2.32
C THR A 77 -14.01 -22.45 -3.01
N GLU A 78 -12.86 -22.59 -2.38
CA GLU A 78 -11.57 -22.19 -2.98
C GLU A 78 -11.28 -22.97 -4.27
N GLU A 79 -11.67 -24.27 -4.32
CA GLU A 79 -11.53 -25.07 -5.54
C GLU A 79 -12.34 -24.49 -6.70
N LYS A 80 -13.60 -24.14 -6.44
CA LYS A 80 -14.46 -23.49 -7.45
C LYS A 80 -13.95 -22.10 -7.86
N ALA A 81 -13.43 -21.34 -6.91
CA ALA A 81 -12.84 -20.04 -7.19
C ALA A 81 -11.63 -20.18 -8.12
N SER A 82 -10.80 -21.18 -7.88
CA SER A 82 -9.65 -21.52 -8.73
C SER A 82 -10.09 -22.02 -10.11
N GLU A 83 -11.09 -22.90 -10.20
CA GLU A 83 -11.65 -23.39 -11.46
C GLU A 83 -12.26 -22.25 -12.31
N LEU A 84 -12.89 -21.27 -11.66
CA LEU A 84 -13.44 -20.08 -12.30
C LEU A 84 -12.36 -19.04 -12.65
N GLY A 85 -11.13 -19.25 -12.20
CA GLY A 85 -10.02 -18.35 -12.47
C GLY A 85 -10.15 -17.00 -11.79
N LEU A 86 -10.76 -16.91 -10.60
CA LEU A 86 -11.01 -15.63 -9.90
C LEU A 86 -9.71 -14.87 -9.60
N GLU A 87 -8.60 -15.57 -9.36
CA GLU A 87 -7.29 -14.94 -9.17
C GLU A 87 -6.86 -14.17 -10.43
N ASN A 88 -6.95 -14.82 -11.59
CA ASN A 88 -6.62 -14.19 -12.86
C ASN A 88 -7.56 -13.03 -13.19
N ALA A 89 -8.85 -13.22 -12.95
CA ALA A 89 -9.84 -12.16 -13.14
C ALA A 89 -9.57 -10.93 -12.24
N ALA A 90 -9.15 -11.14 -11.00
CA ALA A 90 -8.78 -10.06 -10.08
C ALA A 90 -7.52 -9.31 -10.57
N ILE A 91 -6.50 -10.04 -11.05
CA ILE A 91 -5.28 -9.43 -11.60
C ILE A 91 -5.61 -8.65 -12.88
N GLU A 92 -6.38 -9.22 -13.81
CA GLU A 92 -6.77 -8.55 -15.04
C GLU A 92 -7.56 -7.26 -14.77
N ALA A 93 -8.51 -7.31 -13.83
CA ALA A 93 -9.27 -6.13 -13.43
C ALA A 93 -8.36 -5.02 -12.87
N LEU A 94 -7.40 -5.36 -12.00
CA LEU A 94 -6.43 -4.41 -11.45
C LEU A 94 -5.49 -3.85 -12.53
N VAL A 95 -5.07 -4.68 -13.49
CA VAL A 95 -4.24 -4.22 -14.62
C VAL A 95 -5.01 -3.23 -15.48
N GLN A 96 -6.27 -3.53 -15.83
CA GLN A 96 -7.12 -2.64 -16.62
C GLN A 96 -7.39 -1.32 -15.88
N GLU A 97 -7.68 -1.37 -14.58
CA GLU A 97 -7.88 -0.18 -13.75
C GLU A 97 -6.62 0.69 -13.73
N ASN A 98 -5.44 0.10 -13.49
CA ASN A 98 -4.19 0.84 -13.46
C ASN A 98 -3.78 1.39 -14.85
N LEU A 99 -4.09 0.68 -15.94
CA LEU A 99 -3.90 1.20 -17.30
C LEU A 99 -4.76 2.43 -17.55
N LEU A 100 -6.02 2.39 -17.15
CA LEU A 100 -6.94 3.52 -17.28
C LEU A 100 -6.49 4.71 -16.45
N LEU A 101 -6.04 4.47 -15.21
CA LEU A 101 -5.51 5.52 -14.34
C LEU A 101 -4.21 6.12 -14.88
N ASN A 102 -3.29 5.32 -15.43
CA ASN A 102 -2.10 5.83 -16.10
C ASN A 102 -2.47 6.70 -17.30
N PHE A 103 -3.45 6.28 -18.10
CA PHE A 103 -3.92 7.06 -19.24
C PHE A 103 -4.58 8.38 -18.80
N ALA A 104 -5.35 8.37 -17.71
CA ALA A 104 -5.91 9.58 -17.14
C ALA A 104 -4.80 10.55 -16.66
N ASP A 105 -3.77 10.03 -15.98
CA ASP A 105 -2.61 10.82 -15.55
C ASP A 105 -1.87 11.44 -16.75
N ASP A 106 -1.65 10.67 -17.82
CA ASP A 106 -0.98 11.13 -19.05
C ASP A 106 -1.78 12.24 -19.76
N LEU A 107 -3.10 12.22 -19.62
CA LEU A 107 -3.99 13.28 -20.13
C LEU A 107 -4.10 14.49 -19.19
N GLY A 108 -3.45 14.45 -18.03
CA GLY A 108 -3.56 15.50 -17.00
C GLY A 108 -4.94 15.54 -16.31
N LEU A 109 -5.70 14.43 -16.39
CA LEU A 109 -6.97 14.31 -15.68
C LEU A 109 -6.68 13.93 -14.23
N GLY A 110 -6.89 14.87 -13.34
CA GLY A 110 -6.77 14.69 -11.90
C GLY A 110 -8.06 15.06 -11.19
N VAL A 111 -8.27 14.48 -10.02
CA VAL A 111 -9.34 14.85 -9.11
C VAL A 111 -8.74 15.74 -8.04
N THR A 112 -9.30 16.93 -7.82
CA THR A 112 -8.86 17.83 -6.75
C THR A 112 -9.49 17.43 -5.41
N ASP A 113 -8.90 17.90 -4.31
CA ASP A 113 -9.50 17.68 -2.97
C ASP A 113 -10.89 18.29 -2.86
N GLU A 114 -11.12 19.41 -3.54
CA GLU A 114 -12.42 20.08 -3.62
C GLU A 114 -13.47 19.20 -4.31
N ASP A 115 -13.10 18.50 -5.40
CA ASP A 115 -13.99 17.57 -6.11
C ASP A 115 -14.35 16.37 -5.22
N VAL A 116 -13.37 15.83 -4.49
CA VAL A 116 -13.60 14.73 -3.54
C VAL A 116 -14.55 15.16 -2.42
N VAL A 117 -14.32 16.33 -1.84
CA VAL A 117 -15.18 16.88 -0.79
C VAL A 117 -16.59 17.13 -1.33
N ALA A 118 -16.73 17.70 -2.52
CA ALA A 118 -18.03 17.92 -3.16
C ALA A 118 -18.78 16.61 -3.39
N TYR A 119 -18.08 15.57 -3.85
CA TYR A 119 -18.66 14.24 -4.05
C TYR A 119 -19.14 13.60 -2.73
N ILE A 120 -18.32 13.69 -1.67
CA ILE A 120 -18.68 13.17 -0.33
C ILE A 120 -19.88 13.91 0.23
N VAL A 121 -19.91 15.23 0.16
CA VAL A 121 -21.00 16.08 0.68
C VAL A 121 -22.31 15.85 -0.09
N ALA A 122 -22.21 15.60 -1.40
CA ALA A 122 -23.37 15.33 -2.25
C ALA A 122 -23.95 13.92 -2.07
N ASN A 123 -23.21 12.98 -1.45
CA ASN A 123 -23.63 11.60 -1.30
C ASN A 123 -24.78 11.48 -0.27
N PRO A 124 -25.97 10.98 -0.65
CA PRO A 124 -27.11 10.84 0.26
C PRO A 124 -26.85 9.97 1.48
N ALA A 125 -25.89 9.01 1.39
CA ALA A 125 -25.52 8.14 2.49
C ALA A 125 -24.91 8.90 3.70
N PHE A 126 -24.46 10.13 3.49
CA PHE A 126 -23.86 11.00 4.51
C PHE A 126 -24.71 12.23 4.81
N GLN A 127 -25.99 12.21 4.40
CA GLN A 127 -26.89 13.35 4.59
C GLN A 127 -28.03 13.01 5.56
N VAL A 128 -28.41 14.00 6.35
CA VAL A 128 -29.62 14.02 7.17
C VAL A 128 -30.44 15.24 6.72
N ASP A 129 -31.69 15.03 6.36
CA ASP A 129 -32.59 16.08 5.84
C ASP A 129 -32.00 16.85 4.64
N GLY A 130 -31.29 16.15 3.76
CA GLY A 130 -30.65 16.72 2.56
C GLY A 130 -29.40 17.57 2.82
N LYS A 131 -28.85 17.53 4.03
CA LYS A 131 -27.62 18.22 4.40
C LYS A 131 -26.57 17.24 4.88
N PHE A 132 -25.32 17.48 4.53
CA PHE A 132 -24.20 16.68 5.00
C PHE A 132 -24.10 16.67 6.53
N ASP A 133 -24.05 15.47 7.13
CA ASP A 133 -23.85 15.26 8.55
C ASP A 133 -22.48 14.61 8.84
N LYS A 134 -21.61 15.39 9.47
CA LYS A 134 -20.23 14.96 9.80
C LYS A 134 -20.21 13.78 10.78
N ASN A 135 -21.18 13.67 11.67
CA ASN A 135 -21.23 12.60 12.64
C ASN A 135 -21.59 11.29 11.96
N LEU A 136 -22.62 11.31 11.11
CA LEU A 136 -23.03 10.18 10.28
C LEU A 136 -21.87 9.69 9.38
N TYR A 137 -21.14 10.63 8.76
CA TYR A 137 -19.95 10.32 7.97
C TYR A 137 -18.88 9.59 8.81
N ASN A 138 -18.50 10.15 9.97
CA ASN A 138 -17.51 9.57 10.85
C ASN A 138 -17.93 8.20 11.41
N GLU A 139 -19.21 8.02 11.76
CA GLU A 139 -19.73 6.73 12.21
C GLU A 139 -19.68 5.67 11.09
N THR A 140 -19.99 6.08 9.87
CA THR A 140 -19.92 5.17 8.71
C THR A 140 -18.49 4.73 8.43
N LEU A 141 -17.50 5.64 8.48
CA LEU A 141 -16.10 5.30 8.32
C LEU A 141 -15.63 4.32 9.40
N LYS A 142 -15.94 4.59 10.68
CA LYS A 142 -15.60 3.68 11.79
C LYS A 142 -16.21 2.30 11.62
N ARG A 143 -17.44 2.20 11.11
CA ARG A 143 -18.12 0.94 10.84
C ARG A 143 -17.47 0.17 9.71
N SER A 144 -16.99 0.88 8.69
CA SER A 144 -16.27 0.32 7.54
C SER A 144 -14.80 0.01 7.85
N ARG A 145 -14.31 0.29 9.07
CA ARG A 145 -12.93 0.10 9.52
C ARG A 145 -11.88 0.86 8.68
N ILE A 146 -12.26 2.03 8.19
CA ILE A 146 -11.41 2.98 7.47
C ILE A 146 -10.98 4.09 8.43
#